data_61cbf9b35daf6f9002e16a357eea1f8a
#
_entry.id   61cbf9b35daf6f9002e16a357eea1f8a
#
_cell.length_a   1.000
_cell.length_b   1.000
_cell.length_c   1.000
_cell.angle_alpha   90.00
_cell.angle_beta   90.00
_cell.angle_gamma   90.00
#
_symmetry.space_group_name_H-M   'P 1'
#
loop_
_entity.id
_entity.type
_entity.pdbx_description
1 polymer ?
#
loop_
_entity_poly.entity_id
_entity_poly.type
_entity_poly.pdbx_seq_one_letter_code
_entity_poly.pdbx_strand_id
1 'polypeptide(L)'
;MALTRRTGGRSRLTIALLVLTSLALLTLDFRDSAIVTSARERAATVLSPLRGAAEWTSRPFTNAWHGVTGYGDLKSENDELRRQMADLEGRAVLEQDAALQLAELLRQQDLEWVGDIPTMAARVLSGSPSNFSHTVDISKGSRDGVKAGMPVVNGAGLVGRVVLVTAERSTVQLITDPDFAVGVKLLPSNVTGTARGQGRGQDLVVDSRLEPGAKDLPKPGTPLTTSGAELSAFPESVPVGKVASVREAAGGLTVDLIVRPMADTTRLAFLTVLLWVPPT
;
A
#
# COMPACT_ATOMS: atom_id res chain seq x y z
N MET A 1 -72.62 43.48 -22.43
CA MET A 1 -71.95 44.74 -22.80
C MET A 1 -70.49 44.47 -23.05
N ALA A 2 -70.10 44.61 -24.30
CA ALA A 2 -68.76 44.30 -24.78
C ALA A 2 -67.85 45.53 -24.62
N LEU A 3 -66.57 45.29 -24.23
CA LEU A 3 -65.50 46.22 -24.54
C LEU A 3 -64.21 45.42 -24.86
N THR A 4 -64.04 45.16 -26.11
CA THR A 4 -62.80 44.65 -26.77
C THR A 4 -61.80 45.83 -26.84
N ARG A 5 -60.70 45.69 -26.07
CA ARG A 5 -59.60 46.63 -26.13
C ARG A 5 -58.56 46.20 -27.18
N ARG A 6 -58.61 46.85 -28.33
CA ARG A 6 -57.76 46.73 -29.51
C ARG A 6 -56.44 47.45 -29.27
N THR A 7 -55.38 46.74 -28.84
CA THR A 7 -53.98 47.25 -28.66
C THR A 7 -53.00 46.32 -29.38
N GLY A 8 -53.16 46.08 -30.64
CA GLY A 8 -52.30 45.13 -31.36
C GLY A 8 -51.46 45.67 -32.53
N GLY A 9 -51.62 46.98 -32.87
CA GLY A 9 -50.94 47.54 -34.08
C GLY A 9 -49.58 48.17 -33.81
N ARG A 10 -49.42 48.86 -32.70
CA ARG A 10 -48.19 49.62 -32.37
C ARG A 10 -47.06 48.73 -31.91
N SER A 11 -47.32 47.67 -31.18
CA SER A 11 -46.31 46.74 -30.68
C SER A 11 -45.70 45.91 -31.82
N ARG A 12 -46.49 45.52 -32.83
CA ARG A 12 -46.01 44.80 -34.01
C ARG A 12 -45.14 45.66 -34.91
N LEU A 13 -45.46 46.92 -35.06
CA LEU A 13 -44.65 47.89 -35.81
C LEU A 13 -43.31 48.18 -35.10
N THR A 14 -43.30 48.31 -33.78
CA THR A 14 -42.06 48.53 -32.99
C THR A 14 -41.17 47.29 -33.02
N ILE A 15 -41.71 46.09 -32.94
CA ILE A 15 -40.94 44.83 -33.06
C ILE A 15 -40.39 44.69 -34.49
N ALA A 16 -41.20 44.95 -35.50
CA ALA A 16 -40.78 44.91 -36.93
C ALA A 16 -39.67 45.94 -37.21
N LEU A 17 -39.75 47.13 -36.61
CA LEU A 17 -38.73 48.17 -36.75
C LEU A 17 -37.43 47.79 -36.05
N LEU A 18 -37.52 47.20 -34.86
CA LEU A 18 -36.35 46.67 -34.12
C LEU A 18 -35.64 45.53 -34.85
N VAL A 19 -36.40 44.60 -35.44
CA VAL A 19 -35.84 43.52 -36.25
C VAL A 19 -35.17 44.06 -37.50
N LEU A 20 -35.82 45.06 -38.18
CA LEU A 20 -35.29 45.65 -39.39
C LEU A 20 -34.04 46.48 -39.14
N THR A 21 -33.96 47.23 -38.02
CA THR A 21 -32.74 47.92 -37.60
C THR A 21 -31.63 46.98 -37.17
N SER A 22 -31.95 45.89 -36.50
CA SER A 22 -30.97 44.84 -36.15
C SER A 22 -30.40 44.16 -37.41
N LEU A 23 -31.25 43.84 -38.37
CA LEU A 23 -30.82 43.22 -39.63
C LEU A 23 -29.98 44.19 -40.47
N ALA A 24 -30.34 45.47 -40.49
CA ALA A 24 -29.58 46.52 -41.16
C ALA A 24 -28.19 46.72 -40.53
N LEU A 25 -28.10 46.70 -39.20
CA LEU A 25 -26.83 46.75 -38.46
C LEU A 25 -25.95 45.53 -38.72
N LEU A 26 -26.56 44.34 -38.83
CA LEU A 26 -25.85 43.10 -39.08
C LEU A 26 -25.33 43.06 -40.54
N THR A 27 -26.08 43.59 -41.52
CA THR A 27 -25.62 43.72 -42.91
C THR A 27 -24.56 44.78 -43.11
N LEU A 28 -24.55 45.86 -42.30
CA LEU A 28 -23.47 46.84 -42.30
C LEU A 28 -22.17 46.32 -41.69
N ASP A 29 -22.24 45.45 -40.71
CA ASP A 29 -21.05 44.83 -40.04
C ASP A 29 -20.34 43.86 -41.00
N PHE A 30 -21.06 43.25 -41.93
CA PHE A 30 -20.48 42.35 -42.95
C PHE A 30 -19.85 43.07 -44.16
N ARG A 31 -19.97 44.42 -44.27
CA ARG A 31 -19.40 45.19 -45.35
C ARG A 31 -18.25 46.05 -44.82
N ASP A 32 -17.05 45.53 -44.97
CA ASP A 32 -15.78 46.24 -44.69
C ASP A 32 -15.72 47.58 -45.45
N SER A 33 -16.30 48.63 -44.89
CA SER A 33 -16.18 49.97 -45.45
C SER A 33 -15.59 50.93 -44.40
N ALA A 34 -14.62 51.74 -44.80
CA ALA A 34 -13.92 52.72 -43.98
C ALA A 34 -14.83 53.70 -43.22
N ILE A 35 -16.13 53.75 -43.54
CA ILE A 35 -17.13 54.57 -42.88
C ILE A 35 -17.56 53.99 -41.54
N VAL A 36 -17.48 52.66 -41.35
CA VAL A 36 -17.90 52.00 -40.13
C VAL A 36 -16.84 52.14 -39.00
N THR A 37 -15.57 52.20 -39.39
CA THR A 37 -14.48 52.39 -38.42
C THR A 37 -14.51 53.77 -37.79
N SER A 38 -14.75 54.82 -38.56
CA SER A 38 -14.85 56.20 -38.05
C SER A 38 -16.10 56.45 -37.20
N ALA A 39 -17.23 55.76 -37.50
CA ALA A 39 -18.42 55.80 -36.66
C ALA A 39 -18.25 55.04 -35.35
N ARG A 40 -17.49 53.94 -35.38
CA ARG A 40 -17.19 53.10 -34.21
C ARG A 40 -16.27 53.85 -33.20
N GLU A 41 -15.27 54.60 -33.68
CA GLU A 41 -14.39 55.41 -32.81
C GLU A 41 -15.14 56.57 -32.15
N ARG A 42 -16.05 57.25 -32.86
CA ARG A 42 -16.85 58.33 -32.30
C ARG A 42 -17.92 57.85 -31.33
N ALA A 43 -18.54 56.68 -31.60
CA ALA A 43 -19.49 56.04 -30.72
C ALA A 43 -18.81 55.52 -29.43
N ALA A 44 -17.58 55.05 -29.51
CA ALA A 44 -16.79 54.60 -28.35
C ALA A 44 -16.48 55.78 -27.39
N THR A 45 -16.23 56.98 -27.94
CA THR A 45 -15.90 58.16 -27.11
C THR A 45 -17.13 58.73 -26.40
N VAL A 46 -18.32 58.66 -27.04
CA VAL A 46 -19.57 59.19 -26.45
C VAL A 46 -20.17 58.21 -25.42
N LEU A 47 -19.94 56.90 -25.62
CA LEU A 47 -20.44 55.86 -24.71
C LEU A 47 -19.45 55.45 -23.60
N SER A 48 -18.28 56.06 -23.57
CA SER A 48 -17.26 55.77 -22.52
C SER A 48 -17.73 55.96 -21.08
N PRO A 49 -18.52 57.00 -20.76
CA PRO A 49 -19.04 57.15 -19.39
C PRO A 49 -20.07 56.06 -18.99
N LEU A 50 -20.77 55.48 -19.97
CA LEU A 50 -21.74 54.41 -19.71
C LEU A 50 -21.08 53.08 -19.45
N ARG A 51 -19.87 52.80 -20.00
CA ARG A 51 -19.13 51.61 -19.69
C ARG A 51 -18.63 51.53 -18.23
N GLY A 52 -18.21 52.66 -17.69
CA GLY A 52 -17.83 52.77 -16.28
C GLY A 52 -18.97 52.52 -15.30
N ALA A 53 -20.19 52.96 -15.68
CA ALA A 53 -21.39 52.74 -14.86
C ALA A 53 -21.87 51.27 -14.94
N ALA A 54 -21.74 50.60 -16.09
CA ALA A 54 -22.08 49.18 -16.24
C ALA A 54 -21.12 48.25 -15.48
N GLU A 55 -19.83 48.56 -15.44
CA GLU A 55 -18.86 47.83 -14.69
C GLU A 55 -19.02 47.99 -13.16
N TRP A 56 -19.46 49.16 -12.72
CA TRP A 56 -19.69 49.43 -11.30
C TRP A 56 -20.95 48.71 -10.79
N THR A 57 -21.95 48.53 -11.60
CA THR A 57 -23.23 47.89 -11.25
C THR A 57 -23.13 46.34 -11.29
N SER A 58 -22.22 45.77 -12.09
CA SER A 58 -22.07 44.29 -12.25
C SER A 58 -21.13 43.67 -11.23
N ARG A 59 -20.18 44.43 -10.67
CA ARG A 59 -19.20 43.90 -9.68
C ARG A 59 -19.83 43.35 -8.40
N PRO A 60 -20.84 43.94 -7.78
CA PRO A 60 -21.45 43.34 -6.57
C PRO A 60 -22.23 42.06 -6.88
N PHE A 61 -22.78 41.90 -8.08
CA PHE A 61 -23.58 40.74 -8.45
C PHE A 61 -22.74 39.50 -8.79
N THR A 62 -21.58 39.68 -9.43
CA THR A 62 -20.69 38.55 -9.73
C THR A 62 -20.03 38.00 -8.46
N ASN A 63 -19.65 38.85 -7.53
CA ASN A 63 -19.07 38.42 -6.26
C ASN A 63 -20.13 37.77 -5.32
N ALA A 64 -21.39 38.23 -5.37
CA ALA A 64 -22.47 37.60 -4.62
C ALA A 64 -22.84 36.21 -5.19
N TRP A 65 -22.78 36.05 -6.53
CA TRP A 65 -23.07 34.77 -7.18
C TRP A 65 -21.97 33.72 -6.93
N HIS A 66 -20.69 34.10 -6.96
CA HIS A 66 -19.58 33.23 -6.58
C HIS A 66 -19.60 32.86 -5.10
N GLY A 67 -20.07 33.73 -4.24
CA GLY A 67 -20.23 33.44 -2.81
C GLY A 67 -21.34 32.43 -2.51
N VAL A 68 -22.40 32.40 -3.32
CA VAL A 68 -23.54 31.49 -3.13
C VAL A 68 -23.24 30.10 -3.74
N THR A 69 -22.53 30.01 -4.86
CA THR A 69 -22.16 28.72 -5.48
C THR A 69 -20.97 28.07 -4.78
N GLY A 70 -19.98 28.86 -4.32
CA GLY A 70 -18.82 28.34 -3.61
C GLY A 70 -19.12 27.79 -2.19
N TYR A 71 -20.20 28.22 -1.56
CA TYR A 71 -20.57 27.74 -0.23
C TYR A 71 -21.15 26.30 -0.28
N GLY A 72 -21.82 25.95 -1.37
CA GLY A 72 -22.28 24.57 -1.62
C GLY A 72 -21.14 23.60 -1.86
N ASP A 73 -20.15 24.00 -2.64
CA ASP A 73 -18.98 23.18 -2.96
C ASP A 73 -18.08 23.00 -1.74
N LEU A 74 -17.79 24.06 -0.98
CA LEU A 74 -17.05 24.00 0.28
C LEU A 74 -17.73 23.13 1.35
N LYS A 75 -19.06 23.16 1.42
CA LYS A 75 -19.81 22.32 2.34
C LYS A 75 -19.75 20.85 1.92
N SER A 76 -19.93 20.57 0.65
CA SER A 76 -19.84 19.20 0.11
C SER A 76 -18.43 18.61 0.27
N GLU A 77 -17.38 19.42 0.04
CA GLU A 77 -15.98 19.02 0.27
C GLU A 77 -15.71 18.78 1.77
N ASN A 78 -16.23 19.62 2.65
CA ASN A 78 -16.09 19.42 4.10
C ASN A 78 -16.82 18.17 4.59
N ASP A 79 -18.03 17.89 4.05
CA ASP A 79 -18.79 16.68 4.37
C ASP A 79 -18.11 15.43 3.79
N GLU A 80 -17.44 15.52 2.64
CA GLU A 80 -16.65 14.45 2.07
C GLU A 80 -15.38 14.18 2.86
N LEU A 81 -14.63 15.23 3.24
CA LEU A 81 -13.45 15.10 4.09
C LEU A 81 -13.79 14.51 5.46
N ARG A 82 -14.93 14.90 6.06
CA ARG A 82 -15.40 14.30 7.32
C ARG A 82 -15.74 12.83 7.17
N ARG A 83 -16.35 12.42 6.04
CA ARG A 83 -16.63 11.00 5.75
C ARG A 83 -15.33 10.21 5.58
N GLN A 84 -14.35 10.77 4.85
CA GLN A 84 -13.04 10.14 4.72
C GLN A 84 -12.30 10.02 6.04
N MET A 85 -12.35 11.06 6.89
CA MET A 85 -11.79 10.98 8.25
C MET A 85 -12.46 9.89 9.09
N ALA A 86 -13.79 9.82 9.09
CA ALA A 86 -14.52 8.80 9.82
C ALA A 86 -14.23 7.38 9.31
N ASP A 87 -14.07 7.19 8.00
CA ASP A 87 -13.68 5.90 7.40
C ASP A 87 -12.24 5.53 7.78
N LEU A 88 -11.31 6.49 7.74
CA LEU A 88 -9.93 6.27 8.17
C LEU A 88 -9.82 5.96 9.67
N GLU A 89 -10.56 6.68 10.51
CA GLU A 89 -10.64 6.41 11.94
C GLU A 89 -11.24 5.02 12.22
N GLY A 90 -12.32 4.67 11.52
CA GLY A 90 -12.91 3.34 11.62
C GLY A 90 -11.95 2.21 11.23
N ARG A 91 -11.17 2.40 10.15
CA ARG A 91 -10.13 1.45 9.75
C ARG A 91 -9.00 1.36 10.78
N ALA A 92 -8.56 2.50 11.32
CA ALA A 92 -7.52 2.52 12.34
C ALA A 92 -7.94 1.76 13.61
N VAL A 93 -9.19 1.90 14.04
CA VAL A 93 -9.73 1.14 15.18
C VAL A 93 -9.78 -0.35 14.89
N LEU A 94 -10.25 -0.76 13.70
CA LEU A 94 -10.28 -2.18 13.30
C LEU A 94 -8.87 -2.78 13.20
N GLU A 95 -7.89 -2.01 12.71
CA GLU A 95 -6.50 -2.45 12.65
C GLU A 95 -5.88 -2.60 14.04
N GLN A 96 -6.21 -1.70 14.95
CA GLN A 96 -5.76 -1.79 16.34
C GLN A 96 -6.41 -2.97 17.06
N ASP A 97 -7.70 -3.21 16.87
CA ASP A 97 -8.40 -4.35 17.46
C ASP A 97 -7.85 -5.68 16.92
N ALA A 98 -7.61 -5.79 15.62
CA ALA A 98 -6.98 -6.97 15.03
C ALA A 98 -5.56 -7.22 15.57
N ALA A 99 -4.79 -6.16 15.81
CA ALA A 99 -3.46 -6.26 16.40
C ALA A 99 -3.51 -6.72 17.87
N LEU A 100 -4.48 -6.24 18.64
CA LEU A 100 -4.70 -6.66 20.02
C LEU A 100 -5.17 -8.12 20.10
N GLN A 101 -6.10 -8.53 19.25
CA GLN A 101 -6.55 -9.93 19.16
C GLN A 101 -5.40 -10.86 18.77
N LEU A 102 -4.55 -10.43 17.83
CA LEU A 102 -3.36 -11.20 17.47
C LEU A 102 -2.37 -11.29 18.63
N ALA A 103 -2.09 -10.19 19.32
CA ALA A 103 -1.20 -10.19 20.48
C ALA A 103 -1.73 -11.13 21.58
N GLU A 104 -3.03 -11.15 21.79
CA GLU A 104 -3.68 -12.07 22.73
C GLU A 104 -3.59 -13.53 22.28
N LEU A 105 -3.83 -13.82 20.99
CA LEU A 105 -3.67 -15.17 20.41
C LEU A 105 -2.20 -15.65 20.51
N LEU A 106 -1.22 -14.78 20.26
CA LEU A 106 0.19 -15.11 20.38
C LEU A 106 0.58 -15.36 21.84
N ARG A 107 0.01 -14.59 22.78
CA ARG A 107 0.21 -14.82 24.21
C ARG A 107 -0.40 -16.14 24.67
N GLN A 108 -1.55 -16.53 24.12
CA GLN A 108 -2.18 -17.82 24.43
C GLN A 108 -1.45 -19.01 23.79
N GLN A 109 -0.73 -18.80 22.72
CA GLN A 109 0.03 -19.87 22.06
C GLN A 109 1.40 -20.14 22.69
N ASP A 110 1.75 -19.45 23.81
CA ASP A 110 3.04 -19.59 24.51
C ASP A 110 4.14 -20.05 23.53
N LEU A 111 4.79 -19.10 22.87
CA LEU A 111 5.95 -19.42 22.05
C LEU A 111 7.11 -19.79 23.00
N GLU A 112 6.98 -20.93 23.69
CA GLU A 112 7.94 -21.41 24.70
C GLU A 112 9.39 -21.39 24.22
N TRP A 113 9.57 -21.51 22.89
CA TRP A 113 10.89 -21.49 22.24
C TRP A 113 11.46 -20.10 21.96
N VAL A 114 10.67 -19.02 22.14
CA VAL A 114 11.16 -17.63 21.95
C VAL A 114 11.90 -17.12 23.17
N GLY A 115 11.64 -17.68 24.36
CA GLY A 115 12.25 -17.24 25.61
C GLY A 115 11.96 -15.75 25.88
N ASP A 116 12.97 -15.05 26.43
CA ASP A 116 12.87 -13.63 26.82
C ASP A 116 13.10 -12.65 25.63
N ILE A 117 13.12 -13.11 24.40
CA ILE A 117 13.35 -12.24 23.24
C ILE A 117 12.10 -11.36 23.02
N PRO A 118 12.23 -10.02 23.03
CA PRO A 118 11.11 -9.15 22.76
C PRO A 118 10.54 -9.44 21.35
N THR A 119 9.23 -9.49 21.24
CA THR A 119 8.53 -9.83 20.00
C THR A 119 7.62 -8.70 19.56
N MET A 120 7.40 -8.60 18.25
CA MET A 120 6.48 -7.63 17.66
C MET A 120 5.61 -8.29 16.62
N ALA A 121 4.28 -8.23 16.82
CA ALA A 121 3.32 -8.71 15.84
C ALA A 121 3.20 -7.72 14.66
N ALA A 122 3.18 -8.25 13.45
CA ALA A 122 3.05 -7.50 12.21
C ALA A 122 2.07 -8.19 11.26
N ARG A 123 1.27 -7.40 10.56
CA ARG A 123 0.38 -7.89 9.52
C ARG A 123 1.12 -7.92 8.18
N VAL A 124 0.88 -8.96 7.39
CA VAL A 124 1.36 -9.05 6.02
C VAL A 124 0.49 -8.14 5.13
N LEU A 125 1.13 -7.24 4.40
CA LEU A 125 0.48 -6.25 3.54
C LEU A 125 0.38 -6.74 2.10
N SER A 126 1.45 -7.32 1.58
CA SER A 126 1.54 -7.82 0.22
C SER A 126 2.58 -8.93 0.13
N GLY A 127 2.38 -9.87 -0.81
CA GLY A 127 3.42 -10.80 -1.23
C GLY A 127 4.23 -10.22 -2.39
N SER A 128 5.41 -10.78 -2.64
CA SER A 128 6.24 -10.38 -3.79
C SER A 128 5.49 -10.58 -5.11
N PRO A 129 5.46 -9.58 -5.99
CA PRO A 129 4.96 -9.73 -7.35
C PRO A 129 5.89 -10.58 -8.25
N SER A 130 7.10 -10.89 -7.78
CA SER A 130 8.11 -11.63 -8.54
C SER A 130 8.05 -13.13 -8.26
N ASN A 131 8.19 -13.93 -9.31
CA ASN A 131 8.37 -15.38 -9.18
C ASN A 131 9.81 -15.78 -8.80
N PHE A 132 10.74 -14.84 -8.79
CA PHE A 132 12.18 -15.06 -8.54
C PHE A 132 12.61 -14.73 -7.12
N SER A 133 11.95 -13.79 -6.45
CA SER A 133 12.23 -13.45 -5.07
C SER A 133 11.01 -13.71 -4.20
N HIS A 134 11.19 -14.50 -3.16
CA HIS A 134 10.11 -14.86 -2.24
C HIS A 134 10.17 -13.91 -1.04
N THR A 135 9.52 -12.77 -1.16
CA THR A 135 9.45 -11.76 -0.11
C THR A 135 8.01 -11.42 0.22
N VAL A 136 7.77 -10.89 1.41
CA VAL A 136 6.50 -10.31 1.83
C VAL A 136 6.74 -9.00 2.56
N ASP A 137 5.83 -8.06 2.41
CA ASP A 137 5.88 -6.80 3.14
C ASP A 137 5.01 -6.89 4.40
N ILE A 138 5.52 -6.34 5.50
CA ILE A 138 4.84 -6.30 6.80
C ILE A 138 4.60 -4.86 7.24
N SER A 139 3.55 -4.66 8.05
CA SER A 139 3.05 -3.36 8.55
C SER A 139 3.87 -2.76 9.69
N LYS A 140 5.14 -3.14 9.84
CA LYS A 140 6.04 -2.65 10.89
C LYS A 140 7.38 -2.25 10.29
N GLY A 141 7.93 -1.12 10.77
CA GLY A 141 9.14 -0.53 10.24
C GLY A 141 10.13 -0.05 11.30
N SER A 142 11.06 0.82 10.91
CA SER A 142 12.08 1.33 11.82
C SER A 142 11.52 2.15 12.97
N ARG A 143 10.37 2.83 12.80
CA ARG A 143 9.67 3.54 13.89
C ARG A 143 9.19 2.60 14.99
N ASP A 144 8.92 1.34 14.64
CA ASP A 144 8.52 0.29 15.56
C ASP A 144 9.72 -0.48 16.16
N GLY A 145 10.97 -0.13 15.80
CA GLY A 145 12.17 -0.79 16.26
C GLY A 145 12.65 -1.94 15.39
N VAL A 146 12.01 -2.20 14.25
CA VAL A 146 12.43 -3.24 13.31
C VAL A 146 13.74 -2.85 12.64
N LYS A 147 14.66 -3.80 12.51
CA LYS A 147 15.97 -3.64 11.84
C LYS A 147 16.17 -4.76 10.81
N ALA A 148 16.96 -4.49 9.78
CA ALA A 148 17.39 -5.53 8.85
C ALA A 148 18.17 -6.63 9.57
N GLY A 149 17.98 -7.88 9.12
CA GLY A 149 18.55 -9.06 9.73
C GLY A 149 17.68 -9.72 10.82
N MET A 150 16.69 -9.02 11.37
CA MET A 150 15.82 -9.58 12.40
C MET A 150 15.03 -10.79 11.90
N PRO A 151 14.97 -11.88 12.69
CA PRO A 151 14.18 -13.06 12.36
C PRO A 151 12.68 -12.77 12.39
N VAL A 152 11.95 -13.45 11.51
CA VAL A 152 10.49 -13.38 11.45
C VAL A 152 9.93 -14.80 11.55
N VAL A 153 8.97 -14.98 12.44
CA VAL A 153 8.40 -16.29 12.80
C VAL A 153 6.88 -16.24 12.76
N ASN A 154 6.26 -17.41 12.81
CA ASN A 154 4.84 -17.59 13.14
C ASN A 154 4.71 -18.64 14.24
N GLY A 155 3.48 -19.04 14.62
CA GLY A 155 3.24 -20.04 15.64
C GLY A 155 3.89 -21.41 15.38
N ALA A 156 4.22 -21.74 14.13
CA ALA A 156 4.83 -23.00 13.75
C ALA A 156 6.37 -22.95 13.73
N GLY A 157 6.99 -21.79 13.50
CA GLY A 157 8.44 -21.64 13.43
C GLY A 157 8.94 -20.52 12.54
N LEU A 158 10.17 -20.64 12.03
CA LEU A 158 10.85 -19.64 11.22
C LEU A 158 10.18 -19.45 9.87
N VAL A 159 9.80 -18.20 9.56
CA VAL A 159 9.23 -17.79 8.28
C VAL A 159 10.27 -17.14 7.37
N GLY A 160 11.21 -16.37 7.95
CA GLY A 160 12.22 -15.66 7.18
C GLY A 160 13.03 -14.67 8.00
N ARG A 161 13.58 -13.66 7.32
CA ARG A 161 14.31 -12.54 7.95
C ARG A 161 13.95 -11.22 7.28
N VAL A 162 14.05 -10.13 8.02
CA VAL A 162 13.90 -8.78 7.50
C VAL A 162 15.11 -8.43 6.62
N VAL A 163 14.89 -8.00 5.39
CA VAL A 163 15.98 -7.61 4.46
C VAL A 163 15.97 -6.12 4.14
N LEU A 164 14.80 -5.48 4.13
CA LEU A 164 14.66 -4.06 3.88
C LEU A 164 13.72 -3.44 4.91
N VAL A 165 14.08 -2.26 5.40
CA VAL A 165 13.28 -1.54 6.40
C VAL A 165 13.08 -0.10 5.95
N THR A 166 11.83 0.33 5.94
CA THR A 166 11.42 1.74 5.80
C THR A 166 10.87 2.25 7.13
N ALA A 167 10.39 3.49 7.18
CA ALA A 167 9.86 4.07 8.41
C ALA A 167 8.65 3.28 8.98
N GLU A 168 7.77 2.77 8.12
CA GLU A 168 6.47 2.20 8.49
C GLU A 168 6.27 0.75 8.02
N ARG A 169 7.17 0.23 7.19
CA ARG A 169 7.07 -1.10 6.58
C ARG A 169 8.43 -1.76 6.53
N SER A 170 8.42 -3.08 6.46
CA SER A 170 9.63 -3.86 6.21
C SER A 170 9.35 -4.97 5.23
N THR A 171 10.36 -5.35 4.47
CA THR A 171 10.31 -6.49 3.55
C THR A 171 11.02 -7.67 4.19
N VAL A 172 10.34 -8.80 4.23
CA VAL A 172 10.81 -10.07 4.80
C VAL A 172 11.13 -11.02 3.66
N GLN A 173 12.36 -11.53 3.61
CA GLN A 173 12.78 -12.63 2.74
C GLN A 173 12.34 -13.94 3.39
N LEU A 174 11.58 -14.74 2.65
CA LEU A 174 11.03 -16.00 3.16
C LEU A 174 12.09 -17.11 3.16
N ILE A 175 11.94 -18.05 4.07
CA ILE A 175 12.82 -19.23 4.19
C ILE A 175 12.86 -20.10 2.91
N THR A 176 11.84 -20.00 2.07
CA THR A 176 11.75 -20.72 0.78
C THR A 176 12.49 -20.00 -0.34
N ASP A 177 12.98 -18.78 -0.13
CA ASP A 177 13.75 -18.03 -1.14
C ASP A 177 15.10 -18.75 -1.44
N PRO A 178 15.49 -18.94 -2.71
CA PRO A 178 16.75 -19.60 -3.05
C PRO A 178 18.00 -18.92 -2.49
N ASP A 179 17.95 -17.61 -2.28
CA ASP A 179 19.04 -16.83 -1.68
C ASP A 179 19.00 -16.80 -0.15
N PHE A 180 17.98 -17.44 0.46
CA PHE A 180 17.88 -17.55 1.90
C PHE A 180 18.76 -18.69 2.41
N ALA A 181 19.56 -18.41 3.42
CA ALA A 181 20.34 -19.40 4.13
C ALA A 181 20.28 -19.18 5.64
N VAL A 182 20.17 -20.26 6.39
CA VAL A 182 20.17 -20.27 7.86
C VAL A 182 20.91 -21.46 8.39
N GLY A 183 21.73 -21.24 9.43
CA GLY A 183 22.37 -22.29 10.17
C GLY A 183 21.35 -23.07 10.99
N VAL A 184 21.35 -24.38 10.85
CA VAL A 184 20.41 -25.28 11.54
C VAL A 184 21.16 -26.35 12.33
N LYS A 185 20.51 -26.90 13.35
CA LYS A 185 20.96 -28.09 14.07
C LYS A 185 19.84 -29.13 14.13
N LEU A 186 20.21 -30.39 14.05
CA LEU A 186 19.32 -31.53 14.18
C LEU A 186 19.20 -31.92 15.67
N LEU A 187 17.98 -32.24 16.07
CA LEU A 187 17.72 -32.75 17.40
C LEU A 187 17.47 -34.28 17.38
N PRO A 188 17.99 -35.06 18.31
CA PRO A 188 18.84 -34.68 19.46
C PRO A 188 20.36 -34.70 19.17
N SER A 189 20.79 -35.05 17.94
CA SER A 189 22.18 -35.30 17.59
C SER A 189 23.09 -34.07 17.61
N ASN A 190 22.52 -32.86 17.63
CA ASN A 190 23.23 -31.58 17.52
C ASN A 190 24.12 -31.42 16.26
N VAL A 191 23.93 -32.26 15.25
CA VAL A 191 24.61 -32.09 13.97
C VAL A 191 24.14 -30.80 13.33
N THR A 192 25.08 -29.97 12.92
CA THR A 192 24.83 -28.68 12.30
C THR A 192 24.89 -28.74 10.78
N GLY A 193 24.17 -27.86 10.13
CA GLY A 193 24.18 -27.69 8.67
C GLY A 193 23.65 -26.33 8.26
N THR A 194 23.61 -26.08 6.96
CA THR A 194 23.03 -24.85 6.42
C THR A 194 21.79 -25.21 5.60
N ALA A 195 20.64 -24.72 6.03
CA ALA A 195 19.40 -24.84 5.28
C ALA A 195 19.30 -23.73 4.23
N ARG A 196 18.90 -24.09 3.01
CA ARG A 196 18.69 -23.19 1.87
C ARG A 196 17.29 -23.39 1.28
N GLY A 197 16.65 -22.29 0.90
CA GLY A 197 15.39 -22.33 0.16
C GLY A 197 15.58 -22.90 -1.24
N GLN A 198 14.52 -23.50 -1.79
CA GLN A 198 14.53 -24.09 -3.13
C GLN A 198 13.43 -23.51 -4.02
N GLY A 199 12.69 -22.55 -3.52
CA GLY A 199 11.57 -21.96 -4.22
C GLY A 199 10.23 -22.21 -3.53
N ARG A 200 9.21 -21.55 -4.05
CA ARG A 200 7.87 -21.58 -3.47
C ARG A 200 7.27 -22.99 -3.46
N GLY A 201 6.83 -23.44 -2.30
CA GLY A 201 6.22 -24.76 -2.15
C GLY A 201 7.21 -25.92 -2.23
N GLN A 202 8.52 -25.64 -2.30
CA GLN A 202 9.56 -26.64 -2.26
C GLN A 202 10.07 -26.84 -0.83
N ASP A 203 10.53 -28.06 -0.55
CA ASP A 203 11.24 -28.40 0.67
C ASP A 203 12.62 -27.72 0.68
N LEU A 204 13.15 -27.43 1.85
CA LEU A 204 14.50 -26.89 2.01
C LEU A 204 15.54 -27.98 1.78
N VAL A 205 16.70 -27.58 1.30
CA VAL A 205 17.89 -28.46 1.25
C VAL A 205 18.85 -28.02 2.36
N VAL A 206 19.23 -28.98 3.18
CA VAL A 206 20.22 -28.75 4.23
C VAL A 206 21.51 -29.48 3.86
N ASP A 207 22.54 -28.70 3.59
CA ASP A 207 23.89 -29.19 3.44
C ASP A 207 24.39 -29.61 4.84
N SER A 208 24.45 -30.91 5.06
CA SER A 208 24.93 -31.49 6.32
C SER A 208 26.34 -32.05 6.12
N ARG A 209 27.15 -32.02 7.17
CA ARG A 209 28.48 -32.62 7.16
C ARG A 209 28.45 -34.11 7.49
N LEU A 210 27.31 -34.78 7.33
CA LEU A 210 27.15 -36.20 7.58
C LEU A 210 27.69 -36.99 6.40
N GLU A 211 28.41 -38.08 6.68
CA GLU A 211 28.91 -39.02 5.67
C GLU A 211 27.79 -40.00 5.22
N PRO A 212 27.77 -40.40 3.96
CA PRO A 212 26.89 -41.45 3.51
C PRO A 212 27.17 -42.75 4.29
N GLY A 213 26.11 -43.39 4.81
CA GLY A 213 26.24 -44.62 5.58
C GLY A 213 26.61 -44.44 7.05
N ALA A 214 26.67 -43.20 7.56
CA ALA A 214 26.81 -42.96 9.00
C ALA A 214 25.68 -43.65 9.79
N LYS A 215 26.03 -44.26 10.95
CA LYS A 215 25.05 -44.98 11.78
C LYS A 215 23.92 -44.08 12.31
N ASP A 216 24.20 -42.78 12.43
CA ASP A 216 23.29 -41.76 13.01
C ASP A 216 22.65 -40.86 11.97
N LEU A 217 22.38 -41.39 10.75
CA LEU A 217 21.62 -40.64 9.76
C LEU A 217 20.23 -40.30 10.29
N PRO A 218 19.79 -39.04 10.13
CA PRO A 218 18.51 -38.61 10.64
C PRO A 218 17.35 -39.33 9.92
N LYS A 219 16.37 -39.76 10.69
CA LYS A 219 15.16 -40.39 10.17
C LYS A 219 14.15 -39.33 9.72
N PRO A 220 13.25 -39.65 8.76
CA PRO A 220 12.11 -38.80 8.47
C PRO A 220 11.35 -38.45 9.76
N GLY A 221 10.97 -37.18 9.90
CA GLY A 221 10.33 -36.63 11.09
C GLY A 221 11.30 -36.02 12.12
N THR A 222 12.62 -36.22 11.99
CA THR A 222 13.62 -35.58 12.87
C THR A 222 13.49 -34.06 12.80
N PRO A 223 13.29 -33.36 13.95
CA PRO A 223 13.13 -31.90 13.96
C PRO A 223 14.47 -31.18 13.81
N LEU A 224 14.40 -30.00 13.18
CA LEU A 224 15.51 -29.08 13.05
C LEU A 224 15.13 -27.72 13.64
N THR A 225 16.10 -27.12 14.32
CA THR A 225 16.01 -25.75 14.86
C THR A 225 17.17 -24.92 14.34
N THR A 226 17.11 -23.60 14.51
CA THR A 226 18.26 -22.73 14.26
C THR A 226 19.41 -23.09 15.18
N SER A 227 20.64 -23.01 14.68
CA SER A 227 21.84 -23.43 15.42
C SER A 227 22.33 -22.39 16.44
N GLY A 228 21.96 -21.12 16.28
CA GLY A 228 22.47 -20.04 17.14
C GLY A 228 23.99 -19.88 17.11
N ALA A 229 24.67 -20.35 16.07
CA ALA A 229 26.11 -20.26 15.93
C ALA A 229 26.60 -18.81 16.12
N GLU A 230 27.80 -18.61 16.61
CA GLU A 230 28.43 -17.31 16.76
C GLU A 230 28.31 -16.51 15.44
N LEU A 231 27.88 -15.25 15.52
CA LEU A 231 27.57 -14.39 14.39
C LEU A 231 26.31 -14.78 13.59
N SER A 232 25.50 -15.72 14.10
CA SER A 232 24.22 -16.04 13.46
C SER A 232 23.24 -14.86 13.56
N ALA A 233 22.60 -14.52 12.43
CA ALA A 233 21.49 -13.58 12.42
C ALA A 233 20.23 -14.12 13.13
N PHE A 234 20.26 -15.34 13.63
CA PHE A 234 19.11 -16.03 14.22
C PHE A 234 19.43 -16.51 15.65
N PRO A 235 18.51 -16.33 16.59
CA PRO A 235 18.64 -16.93 17.92
C PRO A 235 18.63 -18.45 17.82
N GLU A 236 19.16 -19.11 18.83
CA GLU A 236 19.16 -20.55 18.93
C GLU A 236 17.74 -21.10 19.18
N SER A 237 17.52 -22.36 18.77
CA SER A 237 16.32 -23.15 19.08
C SER A 237 15.01 -22.71 18.43
N VAL A 238 15.02 -21.80 17.43
CA VAL A 238 13.83 -21.49 16.65
C VAL A 238 13.49 -22.68 15.73
N PRO A 239 12.26 -23.24 15.78
CA PRO A 239 11.87 -24.35 14.92
C PRO A 239 11.97 -23.98 13.44
N VAL A 240 12.60 -24.83 12.63
CA VAL A 240 12.79 -24.60 11.19
C VAL A 240 11.95 -25.58 10.38
N GLY A 241 12.07 -26.87 10.65
CA GLY A 241 11.42 -27.90 9.86
C GLY A 241 11.63 -29.30 10.41
N LYS A 242 11.17 -30.29 9.62
CA LYS A 242 11.40 -31.70 9.90
C LYS A 242 12.00 -32.37 8.67
N VAL A 243 12.96 -33.30 8.89
CA VAL A 243 13.53 -34.13 7.82
C VAL A 243 12.40 -34.86 7.10
N ALA A 244 12.30 -34.69 5.80
CA ALA A 244 11.40 -35.43 4.93
C ALA A 244 12.11 -36.67 4.34
N SER A 245 13.36 -36.48 3.87
CA SER A 245 14.20 -37.55 3.36
C SER A 245 15.68 -37.16 3.41
N VAL A 246 16.54 -38.15 3.21
CA VAL A 246 18.00 -38.02 3.11
C VAL A 246 18.41 -38.39 1.72
N ARG A 247 19.28 -37.60 1.09
CA ARG A 247 19.80 -37.86 -0.27
C ARG A 247 21.32 -37.69 -0.28
N GLU A 248 22.04 -38.50 -1.03
CA GLU A 248 23.46 -38.23 -1.24
C GLU A 248 23.66 -36.93 -2.00
N ALA A 249 24.58 -36.11 -1.50
CA ALA A 249 24.96 -34.85 -2.12
C ALA A 249 25.69 -35.09 -3.46
N ALA A 250 25.67 -34.09 -4.31
CA ALA A 250 26.42 -34.12 -5.56
C ALA A 250 27.92 -34.25 -5.25
N GLY A 251 28.49 -35.44 -5.50
CA GLY A 251 29.88 -35.76 -5.17
C GLY A 251 30.04 -36.94 -4.21
N GLY A 252 28.98 -37.45 -3.60
CA GLY A 252 28.97 -38.69 -2.81
C GLY A 252 29.72 -38.65 -1.49
N LEU A 253 30.26 -37.51 -1.07
CA LEU A 253 31.05 -37.38 0.16
C LEU A 253 30.21 -37.00 1.39
N THR A 254 29.07 -36.37 1.18
CA THR A 254 28.15 -35.90 2.24
C THR A 254 26.71 -36.24 1.87
N VAL A 255 25.79 -36.02 2.79
CA VAL A 255 24.35 -36.15 2.55
C VAL A 255 23.64 -34.81 2.67
N ASP A 256 22.73 -34.56 1.73
CA ASP A 256 21.76 -33.51 1.78
C ASP A 256 20.52 -33.99 2.51
N LEU A 257 20.00 -33.18 3.43
CA LEU A 257 18.71 -33.44 4.05
C LEU A 257 17.64 -32.61 3.36
N ILE A 258 16.61 -33.29 2.91
CA ILE A 258 15.40 -32.61 2.41
C ILE A 258 14.51 -32.35 3.62
N VAL A 259 14.20 -31.09 3.87
CA VAL A 259 13.55 -30.65 5.09
C VAL A 259 12.27 -29.90 4.76
N ARG A 260 11.15 -30.39 5.25
CA ARG A 260 9.87 -29.71 5.12
C ARG A 260 9.79 -28.58 6.15
N PRO A 261 9.60 -27.32 5.74
CA PRO A 261 9.41 -26.21 6.66
C PRO A 261 8.22 -26.46 7.58
N MET A 262 8.31 -26.07 8.85
CA MET A 262 7.16 -26.10 9.76
C MET A 262 6.22 -24.94 9.48
N ALA A 263 6.73 -23.78 9.12
CA ALA A 263 5.92 -22.61 8.78
C ALA A 263 5.35 -22.74 7.36
N ASP A 264 4.03 -22.62 7.21
CA ASP A 264 3.41 -22.48 5.89
C ASP A 264 3.65 -21.06 5.38
N THR A 265 4.47 -20.93 4.34
CA THR A 265 4.80 -19.64 3.70
C THR A 265 3.85 -19.25 2.59
N THR A 266 2.81 -20.05 2.31
CA THR A 266 1.85 -19.78 1.23
C THR A 266 0.65 -18.95 1.69
N ARG A 267 0.33 -18.99 2.99
CA ARG A 267 -0.83 -18.33 3.60
C ARG A 267 -0.40 -17.54 4.83
N LEU A 268 0.24 -16.41 4.58
CA LEU A 268 0.73 -15.54 5.65
C LEU A 268 -0.22 -14.36 5.82
N ALA A 269 -0.89 -14.25 6.96
CA ALA A 269 -1.71 -13.12 7.34
C ALA A 269 -1.01 -12.25 8.39
N PHE A 270 -0.44 -12.90 9.40
CA PHE A 270 0.26 -12.26 10.51
C PHE A 270 1.59 -12.95 10.77
N LEU A 271 2.56 -12.18 11.17
CA LEU A 271 3.91 -12.62 11.48
C LEU A 271 4.40 -11.95 12.76
N THR A 272 5.37 -12.57 13.41
CA THR A 272 6.02 -12.03 14.59
C THR A 272 7.48 -11.74 14.27
N VAL A 273 7.90 -10.50 14.42
CA VAL A 273 9.32 -10.11 14.33
C VAL A 273 9.96 -10.33 15.69
N LEU A 274 11.04 -11.08 15.73
CA LEU A 274 11.88 -11.19 16.93
C LEU A 274 12.82 -9.98 16.94
N LEU A 275 12.72 -9.14 17.96
CA LEU A 275 13.61 -7.98 18.13
C LEU A 275 15.00 -8.42 18.62
N TRP A 276 15.55 -9.36 17.88
CA TRP A 276 16.85 -9.98 18.13
C TRP A 276 17.93 -9.20 17.40
N VAL A 277 18.97 -8.84 18.11
CA VAL A 277 20.21 -8.28 17.53
C VAL A 277 21.30 -9.30 17.76
N PRO A 278 21.98 -9.78 16.70
CA PRO A 278 23.09 -10.70 16.87
C PRO A 278 24.13 -10.12 17.85
N PRO A 279 24.72 -10.91 18.74
CA PRO A 279 25.84 -10.47 19.53
C PRO A 279 26.97 -10.03 18.59
N THR A 280 27.57 -8.88 18.87
CA THR A 280 28.70 -8.29 18.12
C THR A 280 30.01 -8.94 18.56
#